data_d3195a737ca1add8a9699607e94f897f
#
_entry.id   d3195a737ca1add8a9699607e94f897f
#
_cell.length_a   1.000
_cell.length_b   1.000
_cell.length_c   1.000
_cell.angle_alpha   90.00
_cell.angle_beta   90.00
_cell.angle_gamma   90.00
#
_symmetry.space_group_name_H-M   'P 1'
#
loop_
_entity.id
_entity.type
_entity.pdbx_description
1 polymer ?
#
loop_
_entity_poly.entity_id
_entity_poly.type
_entity_poly.pdbx_seq_one_letter_code
_entity_poly.pdbx_strand_id
1 'polypeptide(L)'
;MIVFFSVSFALNASAAKPFKIAAIFQTAIEEPWDGVIHQACLKAKKEMGNIEYEFTEKIAAADFEKVLREYAERGFDLIVGDAFLAGEEPARRVAKDYPETAFAFGSEFGPVAPNFSVFDNWIHEPAYLCGVIAGRLTQSNTLGVVAAIPIGEVNRLVNAFKAGALKVNPKVKVKISYIGGWFDPPKAKEAAIAQIEAGADLIFAERFGVFEAAKEKGVLAFGNMSDQNAMAPDVVITGPMWDMYPTIKFCIEMVQKNAWVSMDLGEWSMMAKGGSRLAPFHSFEKTLPAEVIKEVRDLEQKILAGTYRVPVDEQKPVSD
;
A
#
# COMPACT_ATOMS: atom_id res chain seq x y z
N MET A 1 21.14 61.40 -37.42
CA MET A 1 21.73 60.41 -36.52
C MET A 1 20.66 60.07 -35.48
N ILE A 2 19.92 58.96 -35.69
CA ILE A 2 18.80 58.58 -34.81
C ILE A 2 19.35 57.52 -33.86
N VAL A 3 19.40 57.84 -32.57
CA VAL A 3 19.85 56.90 -31.52
C VAL A 3 18.66 56.13 -31.04
N PHE A 4 18.61 54.79 -31.33
CA PHE A 4 17.64 53.86 -30.76
C PHE A 4 18.07 53.50 -29.34
N PHE A 5 17.34 53.90 -28.35
CA PHE A 5 17.46 53.37 -26.98
C PHE A 5 16.68 52.03 -26.89
N SER A 6 17.41 50.91 -26.82
CA SER A 6 16.82 49.63 -26.52
C SER A 6 16.61 49.52 -25.02
N VAL A 7 15.35 49.61 -24.57
CA VAL A 7 14.98 49.30 -23.19
C VAL A 7 14.82 47.78 -23.06
N SER A 8 15.81 47.10 -22.47
CA SER A 8 15.71 45.71 -22.09
C SER A 8 14.85 45.56 -20.82
N PHE A 9 13.63 45.12 -20.95
CA PHE A 9 12.83 44.65 -19.81
C PHE A 9 13.41 43.28 -19.38
N ALA A 10 14.15 43.27 -18.28
CA ALA A 10 14.47 42.05 -17.56
C ALA A 10 13.15 41.59 -16.87
N LEU A 11 12.51 40.59 -17.43
CA LEU A 11 11.47 39.85 -16.74
C LEU A 11 12.14 39.12 -15.55
N ASN A 12 12.05 39.68 -14.37
CA ASN A 12 12.29 38.94 -13.13
C ASN A 12 11.21 37.87 -13.02
N ALA A 13 11.50 36.66 -13.50
CA ALA A 13 10.72 35.48 -13.17
C ALA A 13 10.89 35.27 -11.65
N SER A 14 9.92 35.75 -10.87
CA SER A 14 9.81 35.34 -9.46
C SER A 14 9.74 33.82 -9.45
N ALA A 15 10.70 33.17 -8.80
CA ALA A 15 10.64 31.73 -8.63
C ALA A 15 9.29 31.39 -7.97
N ALA A 16 8.51 30.51 -8.59
CA ALA A 16 7.24 30.09 -8.04
C ALA A 16 7.47 29.52 -6.64
N LYS A 17 6.60 29.88 -5.69
CA LYS A 17 6.63 29.37 -4.31
C LYS A 17 6.63 27.84 -4.38
N PRO A 18 7.48 27.15 -3.60
CA PRO A 18 7.49 25.67 -3.59
C PRO A 18 6.16 25.16 -3.03
N PHE A 19 5.70 24.04 -3.60
CA PHE A 19 4.57 23.30 -3.08
C PHE A 19 5.02 22.51 -1.84
N LYS A 20 4.31 22.67 -0.73
CA LYS A 20 4.70 22.10 0.56
C LYS A 20 3.87 20.86 0.90
N ILE A 21 4.55 19.74 1.12
CA ILE A 21 3.94 18.49 1.59
C ILE A 21 4.46 18.18 2.99
N ALA A 22 3.57 17.91 3.92
CA ALA A 22 3.91 17.29 5.20
C ALA A 22 3.37 15.86 5.25
N ALA A 23 4.13 14.95 5.89
CA ALA A 23 3.62 13.63 6.22
C ALA A 23 3.70 13.37 7.72
N ILE A 24 2.66 12.72 8.28
CA ILE A 24 2.62 12.37 9.69
C ILE A 24 2.33 10.88 9.84
N PHE A 25 3.19 10.20 10.60
CA PHE A 25 3.19 8.77 10.76
C PHE A 25 3.17 8.36 12.23
N GLN A 26 2.29 7.43 12.58
CA GLN A 26 2.21 6.91 13.95
C GLN A 26 3.24 5.80 14.19
N THR A 27 3.78 5.21 13.12
CA THR A 27 4.85 4.19 13.18
C THR A 27 6.16 4.72 12.59
N ALA A 28 7.18 3.88 12.54
CA ALA A 28 8.43 4.19 11.87
C ALA A 28 8.27 4.06 10.36
N ILE A 29 9.02 4.86 9.60
CA ILE A 29 9.03 4.77 8.12
C ILE A 29 9.62 3.46 7.57
N GLU A 30 10.21 2.63 8.41
CA GLU A 30 10.61 1.27 8.09
C GLU A 30 9.43 0.30 8.06
N GLU A 31 8.30 0.65 8.69
CA GLU A 31 7.06 -0.12 8.58
C GLU A 31 6.48 0.05 7.17
N PRO A 32 6.02 -1.04 6.54
CA PRO A 32 5.63 -1.01 5.13
C PRO A 32 4.56 0.02 4.78
N TRP A 33 3.57 0.22 5.66
CA TRP A 33 2.47 1.17 5.42
C TRP A 33 2.99 2.62 5.33
N ASP A 34 3.57 3.12 6.40
CA ASP A 34 4.07 4.49 6.47
C ASP A 34 5.26 4.70 5.52
N GLY A 35 6.09 3.67 5.35
CA GLY A 35 7.21 3.67 4.42
C GLY A 35 6.81 3.86 2.97
N VAL A 36 5.73 3.23 2.49
CA VAL A 36 5.24 3.39 1.10
C VAL A 36 4.76 4.83 0.87
N ILE A 37 4.06 5.43 1.82
CA ILE A 37 3.63 6.83 1.73
C ILE A 37 4.85 7.77 1.71
N HIS A 38 5.79 7.56 2.63
CA HIS A 38 7.04 8.32 2.70
C HIS A 38 7.83 8.28 1.37
N GLN A 39 8.05 7.09 0.82
CA GLN A 39 8.75 6.92 -0.45
C GLN A 39 8.02 7.59 -1.62
N ALA A 40 6.68 7.57 -1.64
CA ALA A 40 5.89 8.26 -2.64
C ALA A 40 6.08 9.78 -2.59
N CYS A 41 6.13 10.38 -1.39
CA CYS A 41 6.41 11.80 -1.21
C CYS A 41 7.85 12.16 -1.64
N LEU A 42 8.84 11.35 -1.32
CA LEU A 42 10.22 11.52 -1.78
C LEU A 42 10.32 11.43 -3.30
N LYS A 43 9.61 10.50 -3.92
CA LYS A 43 9.54 10.34 -5.37
C LYS A 43 8.88 11.56 -6.02
N ALA A 44 7.78 12.08 -5.45
CA ALA A 44 7.13 13.28 -5.92
C ALA A 44 8.08 14.49 -5.87
N LYS A 45 8.78 14.69 -4.75
CA LYS A 45 9.81 15.74 -4.63
C LYS A 45 10.89 15.64 -5.72
N LYS A 46 11.33 14.42 -6.03
CA LYS A 46 12.38 14.16 -7.02
C LYS A 46 11.90 14.40 -8.47
N GLU A 47 10.70 13.90 -8.81
CA GLU A 47 10.22 13.84 -10.18
C GLU A 47 9.42 15.06 -10.63
N MET A 48 8.64 15.66 -9.72
CA MET A 48 7.79 16.82 -10.05
C MET A 48 8.53 18.15 -9.88
N GLY A 49 9.59 18.20 -9.06
CA GLY A 49 10.39 19.40 -8.79
C GLY A 49 9.60 20.48 -8.03
N ASN A 50 10.30 21.48 -7.52
CA ASN A 50 9.73 22.61 -6.74
C ASN A 50 8.77 22.18 -5.61
N ILE A 51 9.10 21.05 -4.94
CA ILE A 51 8.36 20.48 -3.81
C ILE A 51 9.26 20.51 -2.58
N GLU A 52 8.76 21.09 -1.48
CA GLU A 52 9.30 20.92 -0.15
C GLU A 52 8.54 19.77 0.54
N TYR A 53 9.28 18.84 1.13
CA TYR A 53 8.71 17.71 1.86
C TYR A 53 9.35 17.61 3.24
N GLU A 54 8.50 17.58 4.27
CA GLU A 54 8.85 17.29 5.65
C GLU A 54 8.00 16.15 6.19
N PHE A 55 8.48 15.46 7.22
CA PHE A 55 7.69 14.43 7.89
C PHE A 55 8.01 14.34 9.37
N THR A 56 7.10 13.77 10.13
CA THR A 56 7.28 13.37 11.53
C THR A 56 6.78 11.94 11.68
N GLU A 57 7.60 11.08 12.27
CA GLU A 57 7.29 9.67 12.49
C GLU A 57 7.21 9.31 13.98
N LYS A 58 6.69 8.11 14.30
CA LYS A 58 6.57 7.59 15.67
C LYS A 58 5.79 8.52 16.58
N ILE A 59 4.76 9.16 16.03
CA ILE A 59 3.95 10.13 16.76
C ILE A 59 3.05 9.39 17.73
N ALA A 60 3.18 9.72 19.02
CA ALA A 60 2.27 9.18 20.02
C ALA A 60 0.83 9.70 19.79
N ALA A 61 -0.16 8.87 20.11
CA ALA A 61 -1.58 9.22 19.93
C ALA A 61 -1.97 10.58 20.55
N ALA A 62 -1.40 10.88 21.73
CA ALA A 62 -1.65 12.14 22.43
C ALA A 62 -1.10 13.39 21.73
N ASP A 63 -0.06 13.24 20.90
CA ASP A 63 0.62 14.33 20.20
C ASP A 63 0.14 14.50 18.75
N PHE A 64 -0.62 13.54 18.21
CA PHE A 64 -1.00 13.50 16.80
C PHE A 64 -1.71 14.78 16.34
N GLU A 65 -2.73 15.23 17.05
CA GLU A 65 -3.46 16.46 16.72
C GLU A 65 -2.56 17.70 16.76
N LYS A 66 -1.68 17.79 17.76
CA LYS A 66 -0.76 18.90 17.90
C LYS A 66 0.19 19.00 16.71
N VAL A 67 0.83 17.90 16.32
CA VAL A 67 1.76 17.86 15.18
C VAL A 67 1.03 18.22 13.87
N LEU A 68 -0.19 17.71 13.70
CA LEU A 68 -1.01 18.01 12.54
C LEU A 68 -1.34 19.50 12.43
N ARG A 69 -1.73 20.14 13.56
CA ARG A 69 -1.98 21.59 13.62
C ARG A 69 -0.73 22.41 13.32
N GLU A 70 0.42 22.03 13.85
CA GLU A 70 1.71 22.70 13.58
C GLU A 70 2.02 22.76 12.08
N TYR A 71 1.80 21.65 11.34
CA TYR A 71 1.99 21.66 9.89
C TYR A 71 0.96 22.53 9.16
N ALA A 72 -0.32 22.48 9.55
CA ALA A 72 -1.36 23.28 8.96
C ALA A 72 -1.10 24.79 9.20
N GLU A 73 -0.70 25.21 10.41
CA GLU A 73 -0.34 26.59 10.77
C GLU A 73 0.90 27.10 9.99
N ARG A 74 1.84 26.22 9.68
CA ARG A 74 3.01 26.53 8.84
C ARG A 74 2.68 26.69 7.36
N GLY A 75 1.42 26.51 6.98
CA GLY A 75 0.92 26.69 5.63
C GLY A 75 1.45 25.65 4.64
N PHE A 76 1.41 24.37 5.03
CA PHE A 76 1.59 23.27 4.11
C PHE A 76 0.37 23.14 3.20
N ASP A 77 0.60 22.90 1.90
CA ASP A 77 -0.45 22.82 0.88
C ASP A 77 -1.19 21.48 0.93
N LEU A 78 -0.44 20.41 1.23
CA LEU A 78 -0.95 19.04 1.36
C LEU A 78 -0.36 18.38 2.61
N ILE A 79 -1.22 17.80 3.44
CA ILE A 79 -0.81 16.99 4.59
C ILE A 79 -1.33 15.54 4.37
N VAL A 80 -0.41 14.59 4.43
CA VAL A 80 -0.72 13.17 4.24
C VAL A 80 -0.32 12.35 5.46
N GLY A 81 -0.88 11.17 5.64
CA GLY A 81 -0.49 10.31 6.73
C GLY A 81 -1.44 9.14 6.94
N ASP A 82 -1.27 8.50 8.09
CA ASP A 82 -2.10 7.39 8.54
C ASP A 82 -2.99 7.81 9.71
N ALA A 83 -4.30 7.57 9.60
CA ALA A 83 -5.28 7.84 10.63
C ALA A 83 -5.84 6.57 11.31
N PHE A 84 -5.52 5.37 10.81
CA PHE A 84 -6.10 4.10 11.27
C PHE A 84 -5.94 3.80 12.76
N LEU A 85 -4.89 4.27 13.43
CA LEU A 85 -4.69 4.00 14.85
C LEU A 85 -5.46 4.98 15.73
N ALA A 86 -4.89 6.14 15.97
CA ALA A 86 -5.46 7.14 16.86
C ALA A 86 -5.75 8.48 16.15
N GLY A 87 -5.58 8.51 14.83
CA GLY A 87 -5.62 9.73 14.03
C GLY A 87 -6.99 10.11 13.48
N GLU A 88 -7.98 9.21 13.46
CA GLU A 88 -9.25 9.43 12.77
C GLU A 88 -9.97 10.71 13.20
N GLU A 89 -10.31 10.83 14.45
CA GLU A 89 -11.00 12.02 14.97
C GLU A 89 -10.13 13.27 15.00
N PRO A 90 -8.85 13.21 15.47
CA PRO A 90 -7.97 14.38 15.43
C PRO A 90 -7.76 14.91 14.01
N ALA A 91 -7.50 14.06 13.02
CA ALA A 91 -7.27 14.51 11.65
C ALA A 91 -8.49 15.25 11.06
N ARG A 92 -9.70 14.73 11.30
CA ARG A 92 -10.96 15.33 10.83
C ARG A 92 -11.25 16.66 11.50
N ARG A 93 -10.97 16.81 12.81
CA ARG A 93 -11.11 18.09 13.51
C ARG A 93 -10.16 19.13 12.94
N VAL A 94 -8.89 18.79 12.75
CA VAL A 94 -7.90 19.72 12.19
C VAL A 94 -8.26 20.11 10.76
N ALA A 95 -8.65 19.16 9.92
CA ALA A 95 -9.07 19.46 8.55
C ALA A 95 -10.24 20.48 8.49
N LYS A 96 -11.18 20.38 9.42
CA LYS A 96 -12.29 21.33 9.53
C LYS A 96 -11.83 22.74 9.91
N ASP A 97 -10.81 22.85 10.78
CA ASP A 97 -10.28 24.12 11.25
C ASP A 97 -9.37 24.80 10.20
N TYR A 98 -8.82 24.03 9.24
CA TYR A 98 -7.94 24.51 8.18
C TYR A 98 -8.48 24.16 6.77
N PRO A 99 -9.58 24.79 6.34
CA PRO A 99 -10.27 24.41 5.09
C PRO A 99 -9.47 24.65 3.81
N GLU A 100 -8.44 25.51 3.86
CA GLU A 100 -7.56 25.81 2.72
C GLU A 100 -6.40 24.80 2.56
N THR A 101 -6.17 23.94 3.56
CA THR A 101 -5.16 22.90 3.49
C THR A 101 -5.79 21.59 2.99
N ALA A 102 -5.15 20.92 2.05
CA ALA A 102 -5.57 19.62 1.59
C ALA A 102 -5.09 18.50 2.54
N PHE A 103 -5.97 17.58 2.88
CA PHE A 103 -5.65 16.42 3.71
C PHE A 103 -5.96 15.13 2.96
N ALA A 104 -5.02 14.18 2.97
CA ALA A 104 -5.21 12.84 2.41
C ALA A 104 -4.65 11.79 3.38
N PHE A 105 -5.51 10.98 3.96
CA PHE A 105 -5.15 10.06 5.04
C PHE A 105 -5.61 8.62 4.77
N GLY A 106 -4.77 7.66 5.16
CA GLY A 106 -5.21 6.29 5.36
C GLY A 106 -6.31 6.26 6.42
N SER A 107 -7.47 5.68 6.11
CA SER A 107 -8.64 5.79 6.97
C SER A 107 -9.64 4.65 6.73
N GLU A 108 -10.23 4.15 7.81
CA GLU A 108 -11.34 3.20 7.78
C GLU A 108 -12.68 3.89 7.44
N PHE A 109 -12.79 5.19 7.66
CA PHE A 109 -14.00 5.98 7.42
C PHE A 109 -13.91 6.76 6.11
N GLY A 110 -15.06 7.14 5.56
CA GLY A 110 -15.15 7.89 4.31
C GLY A 110 -14.59 9.32 4.39
N PRO A 111 -14.46 10.01 3.25
CA PRO A 111 -13.96 11.39 3.17
C PRO A 111 -14.90 12.39 3.86
N VAL A 112 -14.36 13.57 4.24
CA VAL A 112 -15.13 14.66 4.87
C VAL A 112 -14.88 15.96 4.12
N ALA A 113 -15.97 16.57 3.63
CA ALA A 113 -15.91 17.86 2.95
C ALA A 113 -15.45 18.98 3.90
N PRO A 114 -14.74 20.02 3.37
CA PRO A 114 -14.45 20.17 1.95
C PRO A 114 -13.12 19.55 1.50
N ASN A 115 -12.20 19.20 2.41
CA ASN A 115 -10.78 19.07 2.13
C ASN A 115 -10.10 17.79 2.65
N PHE A 116 -10.85 16.89 3.31
CA PHE A 116 -10.32 15.64 3.86
C PHE A 116 -10.66 14.46 2.94
N SER A 117 -9.66 13.97 2.21
CA SER A 117 -9.73 12.78 1.37
C SER A 117 -9.17 11.57 2.11
N VAL A 118 -9.58 10.39 1.70
CA VAL A 118 -9.14 9.13 2.29
C VAL A 118 -8.56 8.20 1.24
N PHE A 119 -7.64 7.34 1.65
CA PHE A 119 -7.10 6.26 0.84
C PHE A 119 -6.95 4.98 1.67
N ASP A 120 -6.72 3.87 0.98
CA ASP A 120 -6.44 2.58 1.57
C ASP A 120 -5.61 1.74 0.58
N ASN A 121 -4.99 0.66 1.06
CA ASN A 121 -4.18 -0.23 0.22
C ASN A 121 -5.03 -1.23 -0.56
N TRP A 122 -5.73 -0.80 -1.57
CA TRP A 122 -6.51 -1.69 -2.45
C TRP A 122 -5.61 -2.59 -3.31
N ILE A 123 -4.73 -3.37 -2.66
CA ILE A 123 -3.79 -4.28 -3.32
C ILE A 123 -4.30 -5.73 -3.43
N HIS A 124 -5.62 -5.90 -3.36
CA HIS A 124 -6.29 -7.20 -3.49
C HIS A 124 -6.10 -7.84 -4.87
N GLU A 125 -5.92 -7.05 -5.93
CA GLU A 125 -5.70 -7.55 -7.29
C GLU A 125 -4.38 -8.34 -7.40
N PRO A 126 -3.21 -7.81 -7.01
CA PRO A 126 -1.99 -8.62 -6.99
C PRO A 126 -2.01 -9.71 -5.89
N ALA A 127 -2.74 -9.55 -4.78
CA ALA A 127 -2.93 -10.63 -3.81
C ALA A 127 -3.70 -11.83 -4.42
N TYR A 128 -4.71 -11.55 -5.25
CA TYR A 128 -5.40 -12.56 -6.04
C TYR A 128 -4.45 -13.32 -6.99
N LEU A 129 -3.56 -12.60 -7.67
CA LEU A 129 -2.54 -13.21 -8.53
C LEU A 129 -1.59 -14.11 -7.74
N CYS A 130 -1.18 -13.72 -6.53
CA CYS A 130 -0.43 -14.59 -5.61
C CYS A 130 -1.21 -15.87 -5.28
N GLY A 131 -2.52 -15.74 -5.05
CA GLY A 131 -3.40 -16.91 -4.86
C GLY A 131 -3.44 -17.85 -6.07
N VAL A 132 -3.52 -17.32 -7.29
CA VAL A 132 -3.44 -18.11 -8.53
C VAL A 132 -2.12 -18.89 -8.58
N ILE A 133 -0.99 -18.25 -8.30
CA ILE A 133 0.32 -18.91 -8.23
C ILE A 133 0.29 -20.02 -7.18
N ALA A 134 -0.16 -19.71 -5.97
CA ALA A 134 -0.23 -20.69 -4.87
C ALA A 134 -1.09 -21.90 -5.21
N GLY A 135 -2.26 -21.67 -5.80
CA GLY A 135 -3.17 -22.76 -6.21
C GLY A 135 -2.60 -23.68 -7.29
N ARG A 136 -1.71 -23.14 -8.16
CA ARG A 136 -1.01 -23.93 -9.19
C ARG A 136 0.20 -24.69 -8.63
N LEU A 137 0.88 -24.14 -7.64
CA LEU A 137 2.13 -24.71 -7.11
C LEU A 137 1.91 -25.70 -5.97
N THR A 138 0.85 -25.56 -5.19
CA THR A 138 0.62 -26.44 -4.04
C THR A 138 0.54 -27.90 -4.40
N GLN A 139 1.26 -28.73 -3.66
CA GLN A 139 1.24 -30.19 -3.77
C GLN A 139 0.31 -30.82 -2.71
N SER A 140 0.20 -30.17 -1.56
CA SER A 140 -0.63 -30.63 -0.44
C SER A 140 -2.12 -30.25 -0.57
N ASN A 141 -2.44 -29.33 -1.48
CA ASN A 141 -3.72 -28.61 -1.53
C ASN A 141 -4.04 -27.83 -0.23
N THR A 142 -3.02 -27.49 0.56
CA THR A 142 -3.20 -26.71 1.79
C THR A 142 -2.27 -25.50 1.75
N LEU A 143 -2.86 -24.32 1.87
CA LEU A 143 -2.16 -23.05 1.93
C LEU A 143 -2.29 -22.45 3.32
N GLY A 144 -1.33 -21.61 3.71
CA GLY A 144 -1.37 -20.83 4.92
C GLY A 144 -1.51 -19.34 4.64
N VAL A 145 -2.15 -18.63 5.56
CA VAL A 145 -2.18 -17.16 5.62
C VAL A 145 -2.00 -16.72 7.06
N VAL A 146 -1.02 -15.89 7.32
CA VAL A 146 -0.83 -15.25 8.62
C VAL A 146 -1.08 -13.75 8.47
N ALA A 147 -2.11 -13.26 9.12
CA ALA A 147 -2.63 -11.91 8.99
C ALA A 147 -2.70 -11.18 10.34
N ALA A 148 -2.83 -9.83 10.30
CA ALA A 148 -2.87 -8.97 11.48
C ALA A 148 -4.13 -9.17 12.34
N ILE A 149 -5.19 -8.52 11.94
CA ILE A 149 -6.50 -8.47 12.61
C ILE A 149 -7.61 -8.57 11.56
N PRO A 150 -8.79 -9.11 11.90
CA PRO A 150 -9.87 -9.34 10.93
C PRO A 150 -10.70 -8.07 10.67
N ILE A 151 -10.12 -7.06 10.05
CA ILE A 151 -10.80 -5.85 9.57
C ILE A 151 -10.92 -5.86 8.05
N GLY A 152 -11.73 -4.96 7.48
CA GLY A 152 -12.05 -4.92 6.05
C GLY A 152 -10.82 -4.91 5.15
N GLU A 153 -9.85 -4.06 5.45
CA GLU A 153 -8.59 -3.94 4.70
C GLU A 153 -7.84 -5.29 4.61
N VAL A 154 -7.58 -5.93 5.75
CA VAL A 154 -6.86 -7.20 5.84
C VAL A 154 -7.67 -8.35 5.24
N ASN A 155 -8.97 -8.41 5.55
CA ASN A 155 -9.87 -9.46 5.04
C ASN A 155 -9.93 -9.44 3.51
N ARG A 156 -9.95 -8.26 2.90
CA ARG A 156 -9.95 -8.07 1.44
C ARG A 156 -8.75 -8.74 0.77
N LEU A 157 -7.55 -8.63 1.35
CA LEU A 157 -6.33 -9.26 0.83
C LEU A 157 -6.38 -10.77 0.98
N VAL A 158 -6.77 -11.26 2.16
CA VAL A 158 -6.87 -12.69 2.47
C VAL A 158 -7.91 -13.37 1.59
N ASN A 159 -9.09 -12.76 1.43
CA ASN A 159 -10.15 -13.27 0.56
C ASN A 159 -9.73 -13.29 -0.91
N ALA A 160 -9.04 -12.24 -1.38
CA ALA A 160 -8.52 -12.22 -2.75
C ALA A 160 -7.50 -13.33 -3.00
N PHE A 161 -6.55 -13.55 -2.09
CA PHE A 161 -5.61 -14.67 -2.17
C PHE A 161 -6.35 -16.02 -2.21
N LYS A 162 -7.28 -16.26 -1.27
CA LYS A 162 -8.10 -17.49 -1.23
C LYS A 162 -8.89 -17.66 -2.53
N ALA A 163 -9.54 -16.62 -3.03
CA ALA A 163 -10.31 -16.66 -4.28
C ALA A 163 -9.44 -16.98 -5.51
N GLY A 164 -8.23 -16.40 -5.59
CA GLY A 164 -7.26 -16.71 -6.63
C GLY A 164 -6.84 -18.17 -6.64
N ALA A 165 -6.54 -18.73 -5.46
CA ALA A 165 -6.16 -20.14 -5.32
C ALA A 165 -7.31 -21.08 -5.71
N LEU A 166 -8.50 -20.83 -5.20
CA LEU A 166 -9.70 -21.63 -5.51
C LEU A 166 -10.11 -21.57 -6.98
N LYS A 167 -9.84 -20.46 -7.67
CA LYS A 167 -10.12 -20.31 -9.10
C LYS A 167 -9.42 -21.35 -9.96
N VAL A 168 -8.21 -21.72 -9.60
CA VAL A 168 -7.36 -22.61 -10.38
C VAL A 168 -7.24 -24.00 -9.76
N ASN A 169 -7.54 -24.14 -8.48
CA ASN A 169 -7.54 -25.40 -7.75
C ASN A 169 -8.69 -25.45 -6.73
N PRO A 170 -9.87 -25.96 -7.11
CA PRO A 170 -11.03 -26.02 -6.22
C PRO A 170 -10.87 -26.93 -4.98
N LYS A 171 -9.77 -27.72 -4.91
CA LYS A 171 -9.50 -28.61 -3.77
C LYS A 171 -8.70 -27.91 -2.66
N VAL A 172 -8.20 -26.71 -2.92
CA VAL A 172 -7.37 -25.98 -1.96
C VAL A 172 -8.14 -25.70 -0.68
N LYS A 173 -7.46 -25.92 0.43
CA LYS A 173 -7.83 -25.47 1.77
C LYS A 173 -6.91 -24.33 2.17
N VAL A 174 -7.45 -23.28 2.77
CA VAL A 174 -6.67 -22.12 3.22
C VAL A 174 -6.80 -21.96 4.72
N LYS A 175 -5.73 -22.26 5.44
CA LYS A 175 -5.61 -22.04 6.89
C LYS A 175 -5.29 -20.58 7.15
N ILE A 176 -6.10 -19.92 7.96
CA ILE A 176 -5.98 -18.48 8.21
C ILE A 176 -5.79 -18.26 9.71
N SER A 177 -4.74 -17.54 10.09
CA SER A 177 -4.46 -17.14 11.47
C SER A 177 -4.31 -15.64 11.58
N TYR A 178 -5.01 -15.02 12.52
CA TYR A 178 -4.85 -13.61 12.87
C TYR A 178 -4.02 -13.50 14.14
N ILE A 179 -2.94 -12.70 14.10
CA ILE A 179 -2.05 -12.54 15.26
C ILE A 179 -2.62 -11.57 16.32
N GLY A 180 -3.66 -10.80 15.97
CA GLY A 180 -4.33 -9.90 16.90
C GLY A 180 -3.63 -8.56 17.11
N GLY A 181 -2.72 -8.19 16.22
CA GLY A 181 -1.98 -6.92 16.23
C GLY A 181 -1.28 -6.65 14.92
N TRP A 182 -0.77 -5.44 14.75
CA TRP A 182 -0.09 -5.03 13.51
C TRP A 182 1.35 -5.52 13.43
N PHE A 183 2.04 -5.67 14.56
CA PHE A 183 3.45 -6.07 14.59
C PHE A 183 3.74 -7.00 15.77
N ASP A 184 3.84 -8.29 15.50
CA ASP A 184 4.26 -9.33 16.44
C ASP A 184 4.94 -10.48 15.65
N PRO A 185 6.19 -10.30 15.18
CA PRO A 185 6.89 -11.30 14.39
C PRO A 185 7.03 -12.67 15.07
N PRO A 186 7.30 -12.77 16.40
CA PRO A 186 7.32 -14.07 17.08
C PRO A 186 5.99 -14.81 16.96
N LYS A 187 4.88 -14.14 17.21
CA LYS A 187 3.53 -14.74 17.12
C LYS A 187 3.16 -15.13 15.69
N ALA A 188 3.55 -14.30 14.70
CA ALA A 188 3.38 -14.61 13.29
C ALA A 188 4.20 -15.85 12.87
N LYS A 189 5.44 -15.98 13.37
CA LYS A 189 6.27 -17.16 13.14
C LYS A 189 5.63 -18.41 13.73
N GLU A 190 5.13 -18.36 14.97
CA GLU A 190 4.44 -19.49 15.61
C GLU A 190 3.20 -19.90 14.82
N ALA A 191 2.38 -18.95 14.41
CA ALA A 191 1.19 -19.22 13.59
C ALA A 191 1.55 -19.87 12.25
N ALA A 192 2.62 -19.40 11.58
CA ALA A 192 3.10 -19.98 10.33
C ALA A 192 3.59 -21.42 10.54
N ILE A 193 4.37 -21.69 11.59
CA ILE A 193 4.84 -23.04 11.93
C ILE A 193 3.65 -23.99 12.13
N ALA A 194 2.64 -23.58 12.91
CA ALA A 194 1.45 -24.38 13.13
C ALA A 194 0.68 -24.71 11.84
N GLN A 195 0.59 -23.76 10.90
CA GLN A 195 -0.05 -23.97 9.61
C GLN A 195 0.76 -24.94 8.72
N ILE A 196 2.09 -24.83 8.72
CA ILE A 196 2.97 -25.73 7.97
C ILE A 196 2.88 -27.16 8.53
N GLU A 197 2.92 -27.31 9.85
CA GLU A 197 2.75 -28.61 10.51
C GLU A 197 1.37 -29.23 10.27
N ALA A 198 0.36 -28.39 10.02
CA ALA A 198 -0.96 -28.81 9.61
C ALA A 198 -1.09 -29.01 8.08
N GLY A 199 0.03 -29.01 7.33
CA GLY A 199 0.14 -29.41 5.94
C GLY A 199 0.22 -28.27 4.93
N ALA A 200 0.29 -27.00 5.34
CA ALA A 200 0.49 -25.90 4.39
C ALA A 200 1.89 -25.97 3.76
N ASP A 201 1.96 -25.95 2.43
CA ASP A 201 3.21 -26.00 1.67
C ASP A 201 3.58 -24.66 1.00
N LEU A 202 2.66 -23.67 1.05
CA LEU A 202 2.89 -22.28 0.68
C LEU A 202 2.15 -21.37 1.64
N ILE A 203 2.75 -20.22 1.98
CA ILE A 203 2.17 -19.28 2.94
C ILE A 203 2.15 -17.85 2.39
N PHE A 204 1.03 -17.16 2.54
CA PHE A 204 0.93 -15.71 2.35
C PHE A 204 1.27 -15.00 3.66
N ALA A 205 2.40 -14.29 3.64
CA ALA A 205 2.92 -13.53 4.77
C ALA A 205 2.34 -12.12 4.75
N GLU A 206 1.11 -11.95 5.22
CA GLU A 206 0.54 -10.62 5.39
C GLU A 206 1.27 -9.86 6.53
N ARG A 207 1.97 -10.60 7.42
CA ARG A 207 2.77 -10.05 8.54
C ARG A 207 4.21 -10.55 8.55
N PHE A 208 5.11 -9.74 9.16
CA PHE A 208 6.50 -10.13 9.40
C PHE A 208 6.61 -11.30 10.39
N GLY A 209 7.64 -12.13 10.24
CA GLY A 209 7.90 -13.34 11.05
C GLY A 209 7.60 -14.64 10.31
N VAL A 210 6.81 -14.58 9.24
CA VAL A 210 6.41 -15.77 8.46
C VAL A 210 7.56 -16.33 7.64
N PHE A 211 8.44 -15.47 7.09
CA PHE A 211 9.56 -15.92 6.25
C PHE A 211 10.57 -16.77 7.01
N GLU A 212 10.79 -16.46 8.29
CA GLU A 212 11.65 -17.26 9.17
C GLU A 212 11.10 -18.66 9.36
N ALA A 213 9.78 -18.78 9.57
CA ALA A 213 9.11 -20.07 9.66
C ALA A 213 9.18 -20.84 8.33
N ALA A 214 8.89 -20.18 7.22
CA ALA A 214 8.92 -20.77 5.89
C ALA A 214 10.34 -21.29 5.54
N LYS A 215 11.37 -20.49 5.84
CA LYS A 215 12.77 -20.90 5.65
C LYS A 215 13.17 -22.09 6.53
N GLU A 216 12.78 -22.07 7.82
CA GLU A 216 13.06 -23.16 8.76
C GLU A 216 12.42 -24.48 8.34
N LYS A 217 11.22 -24.42 7.79
CA LYS A 217 10.44 -25.60 7.40
C LYS A 217 10.58 -25.97 5.92
N GLY A 218 11.31 -25.19 5.12
CA GLY A 218 11.56 -25.47 3.70
C GLY A 218 10.34 -25.31 2.80
N VAL A 219 9.42 -24.40 3.12
CA VAL A 219 8.26 -24.05 2.29
C VAL A 219 8.44 -22.68 1.65
N LEU A 220 7.66 -22.38 0.59
CA LEU A 220 7.71 -21.09 -0.08
C LEU A 220 6.68 -20.11 0.49
N ALA A 221 6.91 -18.83 0.29
CA ALA A 221 6.05 -17.77 0.80
C ALA A 221 5.80 -16.67 -0.24
N PHE A 222 4.74 -15.92 0.01
CA PHE A 222 4.43 -14.66 -0.68
C PHE A 222 4.58 -13.51 0.31
N GLY A 223 5.20 -12.40 -0.13
CA GLY A 223 5.31 -11.18 0.65
C GLY A 223 4.04 -10.33 0.61
N ASN A 224 4.08 -9.13 1.23
CA ASN A 224 2.99 -8.17 1.25
C ASN A 224 3.52 -6.73 1.23
N MET A 225 2.77 -5.81 0.61
CA MET A 225 2.97 -4.36 0.56
C MET A 225 4.20 -3.87 -0.24
N SER A 226 5.29 -4.60 -0.24
CA SER A 226 6.56 -4.23 -0.88
C SER A 226 7.27 -5.45 -1.47
N ASP A 227 8.34 -5.22 -2.26
CA ASP A 227 9.21 -6.31 -2.71
C ASP A 227 10.07 -6.79 -1.53
N GLN A 228 9.67 -7.91 -0.96
CA GLN A 228 10.32 -8.51 0.22
C GLN A 228 11.24 -9.68 -0.14
N ASN A 229 11.51 -9.95 -1.42
CA ASN A 229 12.37 -11.07 -1.84
C ASN A 229 13.76 -11.00 -1.17
N ALA A 230 14.35 -9.82 -1.04
CA ALA A 230 15.67 -9.65 -0.43
C ALA A 230 15.74 -10.13 1.04
N MET A 231 14.62 -10.22 1.76
CA MET A 231 14.56 -10.73 3.14
C MET A 231 14.77 -12.25 3.19
N ALA A 232 14.30 -12.98 2.18
CA ALA A 232 14.48 -14.43 2.05
C ALA A 232 14.43 -14.84 0.57
N PRO A 233 15.53 -14.65 -0.20
CA PRO A 233 15.53 -14.80 -1.66
C PRO A 233 15.17 -16.18 -2.19
N ASP A 234 15.40 -17.23 -1.38
CA ASP A 234 15.08 -18.62 -1.75
C ASP A 234 13.70 -19.07 -1.25
N VAL A 235 12.95 -18.16 -0.60
CA VAL A 235 11.65 -18.45 0.03
C VAL A 235 10.54 -17.62 -0.58
N VAL A 236 10.77 -16.30 -0.74
CA VAL A 236 9.75 -15.35 -1.17
C VAL A 236 9.65 -15.32 -2.69
N ILE A 237 8.58 -15.89 -3.23
CA ILE A 237 8.34 -15.99 -4.68
C ILE A 237 8.09 -14.60 -5.28
N THR A 238 7.15 -13.88 -4.73
CA THR A 238 6.64 -12.57 -5.11
C THR A 238 5.70 -12.08 -4.01
N GLY A 239 5.01 -10.99 -4.21
CA GLY A 239 3.98 -10.46 -3.30
C GLY A 239 3.22 -9.31 -3.92
N PRO A 240 2.05 -8.94 -3.39
CA PRO A 240 1.41 -7.69 -3.74
C PRO A 240 2.27 -6.51 -3.29
N MET A 241 2.49 -5.56 -4.18
CA MET A 241 3.15 -4.30 -3.88
C MET A 241 2.14 -3.17 -3.92
N TRP A 242 2.26 -2.25 -2.98
CA TRP A 242 1.55 -0.98 -2.98
C TRP A 242 2.47 0.14 -3.48
N ASP A 243 1.95 1.04 -4.30
CA ASP A 243 2.66 2.23 -4.78
C ASP A 243 1.77 3.47 -4.58
N MET A 244 2.09 4.26 -3.59
CA MET A 244 1.34 5.49 -3.28
C MET A 244 1.72 6.67 -4.18
N TYR A 245 2.71 6.53 -5.07
CA TYR A 245 3.12 7.65 -5.91
C TYR A 245 2.01 8.16 -6.85
N PRO A 246 1.21 7.29 -7.52
CA PRO A 246 0.08 7.78 -8.31
C PRO A 246 -0.92 8.60 -7.50
N THR A 247 -1.23 8.17 -6.27
CA THR A 247 -2.12 8.87 -5.34
C THR A 247 -1.55 10.23 -4.94
N ILE A 248 -0.31 10.26 -4.46
CA ILE A 248 0.37 11.50 -4.05
C ILE A 248 0.48 12.47 -5.22
N LYS A 249 0.87 12.00 -6.40
CA LYS A 249 0.94 12.82 -7.61
C LYS A 249 -0.42 13.43 -7.95
N PHE A 250 -1.48 12.63 -7.93
CA PHE A 250 -2.84 13.12 -8.17
C PHE A 250 -3.25 14.19 -7.16
N CYS A 251 -2.99 13.97 -5.85
CA CYS A 251 -3.29 14.96 -4.83
C CYS A 251 -2.58 16.29 -5.09
N ILE A 252 -1.27 16.26 -5.38
CA ILE A 252 -0.47 17.44 -5.70
C ILE A 252 -1.07 18.20 -6.90
N GLU A 253 -1.36 17.48 -7.98
CA GLU A 253 -1.90 18.08 -9.21
C GLU A 253 -3.27 18.73 -8.97
N MET A 254 -4.15 18.11 -8.17
CA MET A 254 -5.47 18.67 -7.86
C MET A 254 -5.36 19.93 -7.01
N VAL A 255 -4.48 19.93 -5.99
CA VAL A 255 -4.25 21.13 -5.16
C VAL A 255 -3.65 22.26 -5.99
N GLN A 256 -2.63 21.99 -6.81
CA GLN A 256 -2.00 23.00 -7.67
C GLN A 256 -2.97 23.62 -8.68
N LYS A 257 -3.98 22.86 -9.11
CA LYS A 257 -5.04 23.32 -10.03
C LYS A 257 -6.21 24.03 -9.31
N ASN A 258 -6.15 24.18 -7.99
CA ASN A 258 -7.28 24.64 -7.15
C ASN A 258 -8.56 23.82 -7.39
N ALA A 259 -8.42 22.53 -7.62
CA ALA A 259 -9.49 21.57 -7.91
C ALA A 259 -9.62 20.47 -6.83
N TRP A 260 -8.96 20.69 -5.68
CA TRP A 260 -9.03 19.75 -4.56
C TRP A 260 -10.43 19.73 -3.96
N VAL A 261 -10.97 18.54 -3.81
CA VAL A 261 -12.20 18.26 -3.07
C VAL A 261 -12.02 16.96 -2.28
N SER A 262 -12.79 16.79 -1.21
CA SER A 262 -12.77 15.55 -0.45
C SER A 262 -13.28 14.38 -1.29
N MET A 263 -12.51 13.28 -1.35
CA MET A 263 -12.86 12.09 -2.12
C MET A 263 -12.24 10.83 -1.52
N ASP A 264 -12.81 9.69 -1.86
CA ASP A 264 -12.16 8.39 -1.66
C ASP A 264 -11.16 8.15 -2.81
N LEU A 265 -9.90 7.99 -2.44
CA LEU A 265 -8.79 7.79 -3.36
C LEU A 265 -8.43 6.30 -3.54
N GLY A 266 -9.25 5.38 -3.03
CA GLY A 266 -9.00 3.94 -3.06
C GLY A 266 -8.69 3.38 -4.45
N GLU A 267 -9.36 3.92 -5.49
CA GLU A 267 -9.09 3.49 -6.88
C GLU A 267 -7.65 3.71 -7.33
N TRP A 268 -6.94 4.69 -6.74
CA TRP A 268 -5.55 5.00 -7.09
C TRP A 268 -4.56 3.94 -6.59
N SER A 269 -4.98 3.08 -5.66
CA SER A 269 -4.22 1.92 -5.21
C SER A 269 -4.38 0.70 -6.11
N MET A 270 -5.32 0.70 -7.07
CA MET A 270 -5.55 -0.43 -7.97
C MET A 270 -4.49 -0.51 -9.08
N MET A 271 -4.32 -1.71 -9.66
CA MET A 271 -3.31 -1.98 -10.69
C MET A 271 -3.51 -1.09 -11.94
N ALA A 272 -4.73 -0.88 -12.38
CA ALA A 272 -5.06 -0.05 -13.54
C ALA A 272 -4.62 1.42 -13.40
N LYS A 273 -4.45 1.92 -12.17
CA LYS A 273 -3.93 3.27 -11.86
C LYS A 273 -2.43 3.28 -11.56
N GLY A 274 -1.79 2.10 -11.57
CA GLY A 274 -0.38 1.95 -11.21
C GLY A 274 -0.12 1.97 -9.71
N GLY A 275 -1.16 1.95 -8.88
CA GLY A 275 -1.06 1.98 -7.42
C GLY A 275 -0.76 0.62 -6.79
N SER A 276 -0.83 -0.46 -7.55
CA SER A 276 -0.39 -1.77 -7.11
C SER A 276 0.13 -2.63 -8.27
N ARG A 277 0.90 -3.66 -7.94
CA ARG A 277 1.44 -4.64 -8.87
C ARG A 277 1.97 -5.86 -8.14
N LEU A 278 2.27 -6.93 -8.86
CA LEU A 278 3.11 -7.99 -8.32
C LEU A 278 4.56 -7.52 -8.21
N ALA A 279 5.25 -7.95 -7.14
CA ALA A 279 6.70 -7.87 -7.07
C ALA A 279 7.34 -8.72 -8.16
N PRO A 280 8.57 -8.41 -8.60
CA PRO A 280 9.31 -9.27 -9.52
C PRO A 280 9.47 -10.70 -8.97
N PHE A 281 9.48 -11.68 -9.85
CA PHE A 281 9.73 -13.07 -9.45
C PHE A 281 11.20 -13.36 -9.13
N HIS A 282 12.12 -12.45 -9.40
CA HIS A 282 13.56 -12.58 -9.17
C HIS A 282 14.13 -13.91 -9.70
N SER A 283 14.80 -14.70 -8.85
CA SER A 283 15.33 -16.03 -9.22
C SER A 283 14.23 -17.03 -9.60
N PHE A 284 13.03 -16.85 -9.06
CA PHE A 284 11.88 -17.71 -9.34
C PHE A 284 11.37 -17.58 -10.78
N GLU A 285 11.68 -16.51 -11.50
CA GLU A 285 11.38 -16.39 -12.94
C GLU A 285 11.92 -17.60 -13.75
N LYS A 286 13.01 -18.23 -13.28
CA LYS A 286 13.67 -19.33 -13.96
C LYS A 286 13.26 -20.71 -13.43
N THR A 287 12.67 -20.77 -12.25
CA THR A 287 12.38 -22.03 -11.54
C THR A 287 10.90 -22.36 -11.47
N LEU A 288 10.02 -21.35 -11.56
CA LEU A 288 8.59 -21.59 -11.66
C LEU A 288 8.22 -22.16 -13.03
N PRO A 289 7.17 -23.00 -13.09
CA PRO A 289 6.64 -23.49 -14.37
C PRO A 289 6.28 -22.31 -15.30
N ALA A 290 6.78 -22.33 -16.52
CA ALA A 290 6.58 -21.25 -17.48
C ALA A 290 5.10 -20.97 -17.79
N GLU A 291 4.28 -22.02 -17.76
CA GLU A 291 2.83 -21.92 -17.94
C GLU A 291 2.15 -21.16 -16.80
N VAL A 292 2.63 -21.28 -15.56
CA VAL A 292 2.10 -20.52 -14.40
C VAL A 292 2.44 -19.06 -14.56
N ILE A 293 3.69 -18.73 -14.88
CA ILE A 293 4.12 -17.35 -15.12
C ILE A 293 3.30 -16.72 -16.25
N LYS A 294 3.10 -17.47 -17.35
CA LYS A 294 2.31 -16.99 -18.47
C LYS A 294 0.84 -16.75 -18.09
N GLU A 295 0.21 -17.69 -17.37
CA GLU A 295 -1.18 -17.55 -16.92
C GLU A 295 -1.35 -16.30 -16.04
N VAL A 296 -0.42 -16.07 -15.11
CA VAL A 296 -0.45 -14.92 -14.21
C VAL A 296 -0.27 -13.61 -14.98
N ARG A 297 0.68 -13.55 -15.91
CA ARG A 297 0.89 -12.34 -16.74
C ARG A 297 -0.31 -12.08 -17.66
N ASP A 298 -0.91 -13.11 -18.27
CA ASP A 298 -2.12 -12.95 -19.08
C ASP A 298 -3.29 -12.44 -18.24
N LEU A 299 -3.43 -12.89 -16.99
CA LEU A 299 -4.47 -12.44 -16.08
C LEU A 299 -4.20 -11.01 -15.59
N GLU A 300 -2.95 -10.69 -15.27
CA GLU A 300 -2.51 -9.35 -14.95
C GLU A 300 -2.89 -8.35 -16.06
N GLN A 301 -2.61 -8.67 -17.32
CA GLN A 301 -3.00 -7.83 -18.45
C GLN A 301 -4.51 -7.62 -18.55
N LYS A 302 -5.31 -8.65 -18.24
CA LYS A 302 -6.79 -8.53 -18.22
C LYS A 302 -7.28 -7.62 -17.09
N ILE A 303 -6.64 -7.67 -15.92
CA ILE A 303 -6.93 -6.77 -14.80
C ILE A 303 -6.58 -5.34 -15.18
N LEU A 304 -5.38 -5.10 -15.71
CA LEU A 304 -4.93 -3.78 -16.17
C LEU A 304 -5.84 -3.20 -17.26
N ALA A 305 -6.34 -4.04 -18.17
CA ALA A 305 -7.28 -3.63 -19.21
C ALA A 305 -8.74 -3.48 -18.73
N GLY A 306 -9.04 -3.80 -17.47
CA GLY A 306 -10.40 -3.77 -16.91
C GLY A 306 -11.33 -4.85 -17.44
N THR A 307 -10.82 -5.85 -18.16
CA THR A 307 -11.60 -6.97 -18.72
C THR A 307 -11.75 -8.14 -17.74
N TYR A 308 -11.02 -8.12 -16.65
CA TYR A 308 -11.18 -9.02 -15.52
C TYR A 308 -11.21 -8.19 -14.23
N ARG A 309 -12.24 -8.42 -13.40
CA ARG A 309 -12.35 -7.80 -12.08
C ARG A 309 -12.14 -8.84 -11.01
N VAL A 310 -11.22 -8.58 -10.11
CA VAL A 310 -11.01 -9.38 -8.91
C VAL A 310 -12.16 -9.13 -7.94
N PRO A 311 -12.78 -10.17 -7.37
CA PRO A 311 -13.82 -9.99 -6.37
C PRO A 311 -13.27 -9.27 -5.12
N VAL A 312 -14.06 -8.36 -4.58
CA VAL A 312 -13.81 -7.71 -3.30
C VAL A 312 -14.74 -8.30 -2.25
N ASP A 313 -14.14 -8.85 -1.20
CA ASP A 313 -14.86 -9.35 -0.04
C ASP A 313 -14.11 -8.95 1.23
N GLU A 314 -14.72 -8.12 2.07
CA GLU A 314 -14.17 -7.59 3.31
C GLU A 314 -14.71 -8.31 4.55
N GLN A 315 -15.54 -9.32 4.36
CA GLN A 315 -15.99 -10.15 5.46
C GLN A 315 -14.84 -11.02 5.98
N LYS A 316 -14.87 -11.30 7.28
CA LYS A 316 -13.87 -12.18 7.87
C LYS A 316 -13.89 -13.55 7.18
N PRO A 317 -12.79 -13.94 6.51
CA PRO A 317 -12.73 -15.23 5.85
C PRO A 317 -12.79 -16.39 6.83
N VAL A 318 -13.40 -17.48 6.38
CA VAL A 318 -13.41 -18.75 7.13
C VAL A 318 -12.11 -19.49 6.86
N SER A 319 -11.43 -19.91 7.94
CA SER A 319 -10.30 -20.83 7.87
C SER A 319 -10.79 -22.27 7.66
N ASP A 320 -10.18 -22.99 6.70
CA ASP A 320 -10.54 -24.37 6.37
C ASP A 320 -9.86 -25.39 7.31
#